data_0a9d85581878e1547c742edb9c2537ff
#
_entry.id   0a9d85581878e1547c742edb9c2537ff
#
_cell.length_a   1.000
_cell.length_b   1.000
_cell.length_c   1.000
_cell.angle_alpha   90.00
_cell.angle_beta   90.00
_cell.angle_gamma   90.00
#
_symmetry.space_group_name_H-M   'P 1'
#
loop_
_entity.id
_entity.type
_entity.pdbx_description
1 polymer ?
#
loop_
_entity_poly.entity_id
_entity_poly.type
_entity_poly.pdbx_seq_one_letter_code
_entity_poly.pdbx_strand_id
1 'polypeptide(L)'
;MTDRIKAALDAIHAEEELKQRTQEYLARALYGKRRRLTLLRQLRPALAAACLLLVLCLGGSYLYFTPTAFLSVDINPSLELGINRFDRVVSVEAYNEDGQALSDTLEIKYLDYRDALEQIVNSPEMSAYLEDGILSLTVAGEREYQCEAIYQAIEDCASGQRNIRCHTGSSDAVQGAHSHGMSVGRYQVYLILRELDPDITVEEIQNMTMGEMYQKIWAYAQEQDTVGSTQGNADGYGYRGHGHGHGYHHGAE
;
A
#
# COMPACT_ATOMS: atom_id res chain seq x y z
N MET A 1 -28.77 94.95 -0.43
CA MET A 1 -28.44 94.32 0.84
C MET A 1 -27.81 92.88 0.64
N THR A 2 -28.21 92.20 -0.39
CA THR A 2 -27.78 90.81 -0.76
C THR A 2 -26.28 90.75 -1.18
N ASP A 3 -25.76 91.77 -1.86
CA ASP A 3 -24.37 91.77 -2.36
C ASP A 3 -23.34 91.90 -1.26
N ARG A 4 -23.65 92.59 -0.16
CA ARG A 4 -22.74 92.76 1.00
C ARG A 4 -22.61 91.46 1.79
N ILE A 5 -23.71 90.67 1.85
CA ILE A 5 -23.73 89.37 2.53
C ILE A 5 -22.93 88.35 1.67
N LYS A 6 -23.11 88.41 0.37
CA LYS A 6 -22.40 87.52 -0.55
C LYS A 6 -20.90 87.75 -0.51
N ALA A 7 -20.47 89.06 -0.54
CA ALA A 7 -19.08 89.40 -0.42
C ALA A 7 -18.45 89.03 0.94
N ALA A 8 -19.23 89.11 2.01
CA ALA A 8 -18.76 88.68 3.34
C ALA A 8 -18.64 87.16 3.44
N LEU A 9 -19.50 86.41 2.78
CA LEU A 9 -19.43 84.92 2.72
C LEU A 9 -18.27 84.49 1.80
N ASP A 10 -18.03 85.14 0.69
CA ASP A 10 -16.92 84.85 -0.21
C ASP A 10 -15.54 85.17 0.41
N ALA A 11 -15.50 86.04 1.45
CA ALA A 11 -14.29 86.36 2.20
C ALA A 11 -13.94 85.33 3.30
N ILE A 12 -14.86 84.38 3.60
CA ILE A 12 -14.59 83.32 4.55
C ILE A 12 -13.82 82.23 3.83
N HIS A 13 -12.51 82.30 3.92
CA HIS A 13 -11.64 81.25 3.39
C HIS A 13 -11.20 80.36 4.57
N ALA A 14 -11.33 79.00 4.41
CA ALA A 14 -10.74 78.09 5.38
C ALA A 14 -9.21 78.24 5.37
N GLU A 15 -8.58 78.31 6.50
CA GLU A 15 -7.14 78.33 6.65
C GLU A 15 -6.49 77.27 5.82
N GLU A 16 -5.43 77.59 5.09
CA GLU A 16 -4.73 76.64 4.20
C GLU A 16 -4.23 75.41 4.99
N GLU A 17 -3.86 75.58 6.24
CA GLU A 17 -3.47 74.48 7.14
C GLU A 17 -4.62 73.49 7.41
N LEU A 18 -5.84 74.01 7.56
CA LEU A 18 -7.02 73.20 7.75
C LEU A 18 -7.37 72.40 6.48
N LYS A 19 -7.22 73.02 5.33
CA LYS A 19 -7.41 72.35 4.03
C LYS A 19 -6.38 71.22 3.84
N GLN A 20 -5.11 71.48 4.14
CA GLN A 20 -4.05 70.49 4.03
C GLN A 20 -4.29 69.32 4.98
N ARG A 21 -4.60 69.57 6.25
CA ARG A 21 -4.92 68.50 7.22
C ARG A 21 -6.12 67.66 6.79
N THR A 22 -7.14 68.31 6.26
CA THR A 22 -8.33 67.62 5.76
C THR A 22 -8.01 66.75 4.54
N GLN A 23 -7.22 67.28 3.61
CA GLN A 23 -6.75 66.55 2.44
C GLN A 23 -5.89 65.33 2.84
N GLU A 24 -4.95 65.49 3.77
CA GLU A 24 -4.14 64.40 4.28
C GLU A 24 -4.99 63.34 4.99
N TYR A 25 -5.95 63.77 5.81
CA TYR A 25 -6.86 62.85 6.48
C TYR A 25 -7.70 62.05 5.47
N LEU A 26 -8.28 62.71 4.47
CA LEU A 26 -9.04 62.05 3.43
C LEU A 26 -8.17 61.13 2.57
N ALA A 27 -6.96 61.58 2.24
CA ALA A 27 -6.01 60.75 1.52
C ALA A 27 -5.69 59.46 2.32
N ARG A 28 -5.35 59.57 3.60
CA ARG A 28 -5.08 58.41 4.46
C ARG A 28 -6.32 57.49 4.62
N ALA A 29 -7.50 58.07 4.82
CA ALA A 29 -8.73 57.33 5.00
C ALA A 29 -9.18 56.57 3.73
N LEU A 30 -9.05 57.20 2.58
CA LEU A 30 -9.48 56.65 1.28
C LEU A 30 -8.43 55.70 0.68
N TYR A 31 -7.15 56.09 0.67
CA TYR A 31 -6.09 55.30 0.05
C TYR A 31 -5.63 54.12 0.93
N GLY A 32 -5.68 54.27 2.26
CA GLY A 32 -5.34 53.19 3.18
C GLY A 32 -6.27 51.97 3.05
N LYS A 33 -7.57 52.20 2.90
CA LYS A 33 -8.55 51.12 2.67
C LYS A 33 -8.43 50.47 1.29
N ARG A 34 -8.20 51.24 0.24
CA ARG A 34 -8.05 50.70 -1.12
C ARG A 34 -6.81 49.82 -1.27
N ARG A 35 -5.69 50.22 -0.69
CA ARG A 35 -4.44 49.45 -0.78
C ARG A 35 -4.52 48.09 -0.10
N ARG A 36 -5.22 47.99 1.03
CA ARG A 36 -5.45 46.68 1.71
C ARG A 36 -6.38 45.77 0.93
N LEU A 37 -7.42 46.31 0.31
CA LEU A 37 -8.37 45.53 -0.49
C LEU A 37 -7.75 45.03 -1.80
N THR A 38 -6.86 45.80 -2.43
CA THR A 38 -6.15 45.38 -3.65
C THR A 38 -5.12 44.28 -3.34
N LEU A 39 -4.38 44.39 -2.23
CA LEU A 39 -3.46 43.35 -1.79
C LEU A 39 -4.19 42.01 -1.47
N LEU A 40 -5.31 42.07 -0.74
CA LEU A 40 -6.13 40.90 -0.46
C LEU A 40 -6.70 40.28 -1.74
N ARG A 41 -7.07 41.10 -2.73
CA ARG A 41 -7.57 40.62 -4.02
C ARG A 41 -6.48 39.95 -4.86
N GLN A 42 -5.23 40.45 -4.78
CA GLN A 42 -4.08 39.86 -5.46
C GLN A 42 -3.59 38.58 -4.77
N LEU A 43 -3.81 38.42 -3.45
CA LEU A 43 -3.45 37.20 -2.71
C LEU A 43 -4.42 36.02 -2.95
N ARG A 44 -5.66 36.32 -3.38
CA ARG A 44 -6.66 35.26 -3.63
C ARG A 44 -6.21 34.17 -4.63
N PRO A 45 -5.69 34.51 -5.83
CA PRO A 45 -5.23 33.50 -6.77
C PRO A 45 -3.98 32.76 -6.26
N ALA A 46 -3.10 33.42 -5.52
CA ALA A 46 -1.94 32.78 -4.91
C ALA A 46 -2.34 31.78 -3.82
N LEU A 47 -3.33 32.14 -3.00
CA LEU A 47 -3.87 31.25 -1.99
C LEU A 47 -4.58 30.05 -2.63
N ALA A 48 -5.37 30.28 -3.69
CA ALA A 48 -6.03 29.20 -4.43
C ALA A 48 -5.00 28.24 -5.07
N ALA A 49 -3.93 28.78 -5.66
CA ALA A 49 -2.84 27.97 -6.21
C ALA A 49 -2.11 27.16 -5.11
N ALA A 50 -1.85 27.79 -3.96
CA ALA A 50 -1.24 27.10 -2.81
C ALA A 50 -2.12 25.97 -2.28
N CYS A 51 -3.44 26.19 -2.15
CA CYS A 51 -4.39 25.14 -1.75
C CYS A 51 -4.43 24.00 -2.78
N LEU A 52 -4.43 24.31 -4.07
CA LEU A 52 -4.40 23.30 -5.13
C LEU A 52 -3.12 22.46 -5.06
N LEU A 53 -1.96 23.10 -4.92
CA LEU A 53 -0.68 22.39 -4.75
C LEU A 53 -0.68 21.51 -3.50
N LEU A 54 -1.23 22.00 -2.39
CA LEU A 54 -1.33 21.24 -1.15
C LEU A 54 -2.22 19.99 -1.33
N VAL A 55 -3.36 20.12 -1.99
CA VAL A 55 -4.23 18.98 -2.32
C VAL A 55 -3.53 17.97 -3.24
N LEU A 56 -2.81 18.46 -4.26
CA LEU A 56 -2.04 17.58 -5.16
C LEU A 56 -0.89 16.87 -4.43
N CYS A 57 -0.18 17.56 -3.55
CA CYS A 57 0.91 16.96 -2.76
C CYS A 57 0.37 15.91 -1.78
N LEU A 58 -0.66 16.23 -1.01
CA LEU A 58 -1.25 15.31 -0.04
C LEU A 58 -1.91 14.12 -0.74
N GLY A 59 -2.71 14.37 -1.79
CA GLY A 59 -3.36 13.33 -2.57
C GLY A 59 -2.34 12.43 -3.29
N GLY A 60 -1.33 13.04 -3.93
CA GLY A 60 -0.25 12.31 -4.58
C GLY A 60 0.56 11.46 -3.62
N SER A 61 0.91 12.00 -2.44
CA SER A 61 1.59 11.24 -1.38
C SER A 61 0.75 10.06 -0.90
N TYR A 62 -0.53 10.26 -0.64
CA TYR A 62 -1.42 9.18 -0.23
C TYR A 62 -1.46 8.06 -1.28
N LEU A 63 -1.64 8.41 -2.56
CA LEU A 63 -1.67 7.44 -3.66
C LEU A 63 -0.34 6.69 -3.83
N TYR A 64 0.78 7.36 -3.55
CA TYR A 64 2.11 6.76 -3.72
C TYR A 64 2.52 5.87 -2.55
N PHE A 65 2.24 6.26 -1.30
CA PHE A 65 2.68 5.53 -0.12
C PHE A 65 1.67 4.51 0.42
N THR A 66 0.46 4.43 -0.18
CA THR A 66 -0.53 3.42 0.22
C THR A 66 -0.34 2.13 -0.58
N PRO A 67 -0.06 0.99 0.06
CA PRO A 67 -0.04 -0.31 -0.61
C PRO A 67 -1.41 -0.66 -1.19
N THR A 68 -1.42 -1.30 -2.35
CA THR A 68 -2.61 -1.85 -3.02
C THR A 68 -2.52 -3.36 -3.24
N ALA A 69 -1.33 -3.92 -3.06
CA ALA A 69 -1.06 -5.35 -3.01
C ALA A 69 0.04 -5.63 -1.99
N PHE A 70 0.06 -6.84 -1.47
CA PHE A 70 1.06 -7.35 -0.54
C PHE A 70 1.66 -8.62 -1.12
N LEU A 71 2.98 -8.74 -1.06
CA LEU A 71 3.73 -9.93 -1.44
C LEU A 71 4.46 -10.46 -0.22
N SER A 72 4.00 -11.60 0.28
CA SER A 72 4.68 -12.31 1.38
C SER A 72 5.76 -13.21 0.82
N VAL A 73 6.90 -13.22 1.49
CA VAL A 73 8.07 -14.06 1.24
C VAL A 73 8.35 -14.83 2.54
N ASP A 74 7.85 -16.04 2.62
CA ASP A 74 7.83 -16.83 3.83
C ASP A 74 8.60 -18.14 3.66
N ILE A 75 9.68 -18.28 4.41
CA ILE A 75 10.46 -19.51 4.56
C ILE A 75 10.80 -19.69 6.05
N ASN A 76 11.74 -19.05 6.54
CA ASN A 76 12.24 -18.62 7.82
C ASN A 76 13.59 -17.94 7.53
N PRO A 77 13.59 -16.75 7.01
CA PRO A 77 12.85 -15.51 7.36
C PRO A 77 11.42 -15.39 6.84
N SER A 78 10.62 -14.47 7.45
CA SER A 78 9.29 -14.10 7.02
C SER A 78 9.22 -12.59 6.82
N LEU A 79 8.95 -12.16 5.58
CA LEU A 79 8.87 -10.78 5.13
C LEU A 79 7.57 -10.54 4.36
N GLU A 80 7.07 -9.31 4.43
CA GLU A 80 5.98 -8.85 3.58
C GLU A 80 6.32 -7.51 2.93
N LEU A 81 6.14 -7.44 1.61
CA LEU A 81 6.34 -6.25 0.81
C LEU A 81 4.99 -5.62 0.51
N GLY A 82 4.77 -4.39 0.97
CA GLY A 82 3.62 -3.59 0.54
C GLY A 82 3.93 -2.89 -0.78
N ILE A 83 3.16 -3.19 -1.82
CA ILE A 83 3.36 -2.74 -3.20
C ILE A 83 2.26 -1.72 -3.53
N ASN A 84 2.63 -0.53 -3.99
CA ASN A 84 1.68 0.49 -4.37
C ASN A 84 1.13 0.27 -5.78
N ARG A 85 0.20 1.12 -6.22
CA ARG A 85 -0.42 1.09 -7.56
C ARG A 85 0.54 1.33 -8.73
N PHE A 86 1.77 1.75 -8.46
CA PHE A 86 2.84 1.99 -9.44
C PHE A 86 3.90 0.89 -9.41
N ASP A 87 3.56 -0.26 -8.83
CA ASP A 87 4.41 -1.44 -8.72
C ASP A 87 5.70 -1.20 -7.93
N ARG A 88 5.68 -0.21 -6.99
CA ARG A 88 6.81 0.09 -6.11
C ARG A 88 6.61 -0.45 -4.72
N VAL A 89 7.65 -1.01 -4.15
CA VAL A 89 7.69 -1.44 -2.75
C VAL A 89 7.69 -0.20 -1.86
N VAL A 90 6.63 0.03 -1.11
CA VAL A 90 6.48 1.20 -0.23
C VAL A 90 6.60 0.86 1.26
N SER A 91 6.40 -0.40 1.60
CA SER A 91 6.67 -0.94 2.94
C SER A 91 7.37 -2.29 2.85
N VAL A 92 8.20 -2.57 3.85
CA VAL A 92 8.81 -3.87 4.09
C VAL A 92 8.58 -4.14 5.56
N GLU A 93 7.90 -5.24 5.86
CA GLU A 93 7.56 -5.65 7.22
C GLU A 93 8.11 -7.05 7.49
N ALA A 94 8.81 -7.19 8.59
CA ALA A 94 9.37 -8.46 9.04
C ALA A 94 8.50 -9.04 10.15
N TYR A 95 8.23 -10.35 10.08
CA TYR A 95 7.38 -11.05 11.04
C TYR A 95 8.15 -11.99 11.98
N ASN A 96 9.49 -12.07 11.82
CA ASN A 96 10.37 -12.78 12.74
C ASN A 96 11.78 -12.16 12.74
N GLU A 97 12.65 -12.61 13.65
CA GLU A 97 14.02 -12.08 13.82
C GLU A 97 14.87 -12.27 12.56
N ASP A 98 14.76 -13.43 11.89
CA ASP A 98 15.48 -13.72 10.65
C ASP A 98 15.00 -12.81 9.50
N GLY A 99 13.70 -12.54 9.43
CA GLY A 99 13.09 -11.57 8.50
C GLY A 99 13.60 -10.16 8.75
N GLN A 100 13.73 -9.75 10.00
CA GLN A 100 14.28 -8.44 10.36
C GLN A 100 15.75 -8.36 9.94
N ALA A 101 16.57 -9.37 10.26
CA ALA A 101 17.97 -9.43 9.86
C ALA A 101 18.12 -9.34 8.32
N LEU A 102 17.29 -10.07 7.57
CA LEU A 102 17.29 -10.03 6.11
C LEU A 102 16.89 -8.64 5.59
N SER A 103 15.82 -8.05 6.14
CA SER A 103 15.36 -6.73 5.70
C SER A 103 16.36 -5.61 5.95
N ASP A 104 17.16 -5.73 7.01
CA ASP A 104 18.20 -4.76 7.37
C ASP A 104 19.42 -4.80 6.41
N THR A 105 19.61 -5.91 5.69
CA THR A 105 20.69 -6.08 4.71
C THR A 105 20.30 -5.64 3.30
N LEU A 106 19.00 -5.50 3.00
CA LEU A 106 18.48 -5.25 1.66
C LEU A 106 17.92 -3.85 1.51
N GLU A 107 18.36 -3.13 0.47
CA GLU A 107 17.81 -1.81 0.09
C GLU A 107 16.72 -1.96 -0.98
N ILE A 108 15.61 -2.61 -0.63
CA ILE A 108 14.52 -2.94 -1.57
C ILE A 108 13.36 -1.94 -1.56
N LYS A 109 13.33 -1.02 -0.61
CA LYS A 109 12.27 0.01 -0.52
C LYS A 109 12.36 0.98 -1.69
N TYR A 110 11.22 1.26 -2.31
CA TYR A 110 11.03 2.09 -3.50
C TYR A 110 11.52 1.48 -4.83
N LEU A 111 12.02 0.25 -4.82
CA LEU A 111 12.29 -0.50 -6.04
C LEU A 111 10.98 -0.99 -6.69
N ASP A 112 11.07 -1.37 -7.95
CA ASP A 112 10.05 -2.21 -8.58
C ASP A 112 9.98 -3.55 -7.81
N TYR A 113 8.79 -4.10 -7.63
CA TYR A 113 8.63 -5.32 -6.83
C TYR A 113 9.39 -6.52 -7.43
N ARG A 114 9.59 -6.55 -8.76
CA ARG A 114 10.36 -7.61 -9.42
C ARG A 114 11.83 -7.53 -9.05
N ASP A 115 12.39 -6.32 -9.12
CA ASP A 115 13.78 -6.07 -8.72
C ASP A 115 13.99 -6.38 -7.23
N ALA A 116 13.02 -6.02 -6.40
CA ALA A 116 13.04 -6.32 -4.98
C ALA A 116 12.98 -7.85 -4.71
N LEU A 117 12.09 -8.56 -5.39
CA LEU A 117 11.97 -10.02 -5.28
C LEU A 117 13.25 -10.72 -5.73
N GLU A 118 13.82 -10.28 -6.85
CA GLU A 118 15.07 -10.82 -7.37
C GLU A 118 16.23 -10.62 -6.37
N GLN A 119 16.33 -9.44 -5.75
CA GLN A 119 17.33 -9.19 -4.71
C GLN A 119 17.14 -10.07 -3.48
N ILE A 120 15.89 -10.27 -3.03
CA ILE A 120 15.59 -11.14 -1.88
C ILE A 120 15.98 -12.58 -2.19
N VAL A 121 15.51 -13.15 -3.29
CA VAL A 121 15.71 -14.57 -3.64
C VAL A 121 17.17 -14.89 -3.92
N ASN A 122 17.91 -13.96 -4.53
CA ASN A 122 19.33 -14.12 -4.84
C ASN A 122 20.28 -13.65 -3.74
N SER A 123 19.74 -13.22 -2.58
CA SER A 123 20.62 -12.82 -1.46
C SER A 123 21.38 -14.02 -0.89
N PRO A 124 22.62 -13.83 -0.42
CA PRO A 124 23.40 -14.89 0.23
C PRO A 124 22.67 -15.48 1.44
N GLU A 125 21.97 -14.63 2.19
CA GLU A 125 21.19 -15.01 3.36
C GLU A 125 20.06 -15.94 2.97
N MET A 126 19.29 -15.62 1.93
CA MET A 126 18.19 -16.44 1.44
C MET A 126 18.67 -17.78 0.89
N SER A 127 19.82 -17.81 0.24
CA SER A 127 20.38 -19.04 -0.34
C SER A 127 20.56 -20.14 0.69
N ALA A 128 20.98 -19.82 1.92
CA ALA A 128 21.14 -20.78 3.00
C ALA A 128 19.78 -21.40 3.44
N TYR A 129 18.72 -20.60 3.43
CA TYR A 129 17.39 -21.11 3.80
C TYR A 129 16.75 -21.92 2.67
N LEU A 130 17.07 -21.65 1.41
CA LEU A 130 16.53 -22.36 0.24
C LEU A 130 17.09 -23.77 0.07
N GLU A 131 18.23 -24.11 0.68
CA GLU A 131 18.82 -25.46 0.57
C GLU A 131 17.87 -26.53 1.14
N ASP A 132 17.29 -26.29 2.33
CA ASP A 132 16.47 -27.26 3.05
C ASP A 132 15.03 -26.80 3.33
N GLY A 133 14.70 -25.52 3.03
CA GLY A 133 13.39 -24.93 3.33
C GLY A 133 12.41 -24.93 2.16
N ILE A 134 11.15 -24.69 2.50
CA ILE A 134 10.09 -24.41 1.51
C ILE A 134 9.80 -22.91 1.54
N LEU A 135 10.09 -22.22 0.43
CA LEU A 135 9.73 -20.83 0.24
C LEU A 135 8.29 -20.72 -0.24
N SER A 136 7.48 -20.01 0.51
CA SER A 136 6.12 -19.65 0.11
C SER A 136 6.07 -18.20 -0.34
N LEU A 137 5.66 -17.96 -1.57
CA LEU A 137 5.42 -16.65 -2.14
C LEU A 137 3.92 -16.47 -2.28
N THR A 138 3.36 -15.49 -1.57
CA THR A 138 1.91 -15.25 -1.58
C THR A 138 1.60 -13.81 -1.90
N VAL A 139 0.76 -13.59 -2.92
CA VAL A 139 0.27 -12.26 -3.28
C VAL A 139 -1.20 -12.11 -2.90
N ALA A 140 -1.55 -10.98 -2.27
CA ALA A 140 -2.92 -10.59 -1.96
C ALA A 140 -3.09 -9.07 -2.04
N GLY A 141 -4.29 -8.60 -2.31
CA GLY A 141 -4.57 -7.17 -2.37
C GLY A 141 -5.95 -6.86 -2.93
N GLU A 142 -6.23 -5.56 -3.04
CA GLU A 142 -7.54 -5.07 -3.49
C GLU A 142 -7.69 -5.07 -5.02
N ARG A 143 -6.57 -5.05 -5.76
CA ARG A 143 -6.56 -4.87 -7.22
C ARG A 143 -6.22 -6.18 -7.91
N GLU A 144 -7.26 -6.90 -8.34
CA GLU A 144 -7.15 -8.22 -8.96
C GLU A 144 -6.12 -8.28 -10.09
N TYR A 145 -6.16 -7.32 -11.04
CA TYR A 145 -5.21 -7.32 -12.16
C TYR A 145 -3.74 -7.12 -11.70
N GLN A 146 -3.51 -6.38 -10.61
CA GLN A 146 -2.16 -6.18 -10.06
C GLN A 146 -1.69 -7.45 -9.34
N CYS A 147 -2.57 -8.07 -8.57
CA CYS A 147 -2.26 -9.36 -7.92
C CYS A 147 -1.96 -10.44 -8.95
N GLU A 148 -2.71 -10.50 -10.05
CA GLU A 148 -2.46 -11.43 -11.15
C GLU A 148 -1.09 -11.18 -11.81
N ALA A 149 -0.75 -9.91 -12.09
CA ALA A 149 0.56 -9.57 -12.67
C ALA A 149 1.73 -9.91 -11.74
N ILE A 150 1.55 -9.72 -10.41
CA ILE A 150 2.54 -10.10 -9.41
C ILE A 150 2.63 -11.64 -9.32
N TYR A 151 1.48 -12.34 -9.34
CA TYR A 151 1.43 -13.79 -9.30
C TYR A 151 2.20 -14.42 -10.48
N GLN A 152 2.00 -13.94 -11.70
CA GLN A 152 2.76 -14.38 -12.85
C GLN A 152 4.27 -14.16 -12.69
N ALA A 153 4.66 -13.02 -12.14
CA ALA A 153 6.09 -12.73 -11.91
C ALA A 153 6.72 -13.66 -10.85
N ILE A 154 5.99 -14.01 -9.79
CA ILE A 154 6.49 -14.98 -8.78
C ILE A 154 6.53 -16.41 -9.33
N GLU A 155 5.59 -16.81 -10.19
CA GLU A 155 5.63 -18.11 -10.88
C GLU A 155 6.83 -18.21 -11.84
N ASP A 156 7.11 -17.14 -12.60
CA ASP A 156 8.27 -17.07 -13.46
C ASP A 156 9.58 -17.20 -12.66
N CYS A 157 9.67 -16.50 -11.52
CA CYS A 157 10.80 -16.58 -10.59
C CYS A 157 10.95 -17.99 -9.97
N ALA A 158 9.83 -18.65 -9.66
CA ALA A 158 9.78 -20.00 -9.09
C ALA A 158 10.05 -21.10 -10.14
N SER A 159 10.03 -20.75 -11.42
CA SER A 159 10.15 -21.72 -12.51
C SER A 159 11.46 -22.52 -12.43
N GLY A 160 11.31 -23.84 -12.36
CA GLY A 160 12.43 -24.78 -12.21
C GLY A 160 12.92 -25.04 -10.79
N GLN A 161 12.36 -24.37 -9.78
CA GLN A 161 12.68 -24.59 -8.35
C GLN A 161 11.62 -25.45 -7.68
N ARG A 162 12.03 -26.57 -7.05
CA ARG A 162 11.10 -27.55 -6.47
C ARG A 162 10.57 -27.16 -5.10
N ASN A 163 11.26 -26.27 -4.41
CA ASN A 163 10.99 -25.86 -3.03
C ASN A 163 10.31 -24.49 -2.93
N ILE A 164 9.85 -23.90 -4.05
CA ILE A 164 9.05 -22.68 -4.05
C ILE A 164 7.57 -23.04 -4.28
N ARG A 165 6.70 -22.38 -3.52
CA ARG A 165 5.24 -22.47 -3.63
C ARG A 165 4.67 -21.09 -3.85
N CYS A 166 3.87 -20.91 -4.90
CA CYS A 166 3.23 -19.65 -5.24
C CYS A 166 1.73 -19.72 -4.95
N HIS A 167 1.20 -18.70 -4.28
CA HIS A 167 -0.20 -18.65 -3.86
C HIS A 167 -0.79 -17.27 -4.11
N THR A 168 -2.12 -17.23 -4.27
CA THR A 168 -2.90 -16.00 -4.25
C THR A 168 -3.76 -15.96 -3.00
N GLY A 169 -3.88 -14.79 -2.39
CA GLY A 169 -4.73 -14.53 -1.24
C GLY A 169 -5.87 -13.56 -1.56
N SER A 170 -6.92 -13.60 -0.74
CA SER A 170 -7.98 -12.59 -0.80
C SER A 170 -7.56 -11.29 -0.10
N SER A 171 -8.18 -10.17 -0.47
CA SER A 171 -8.00 -8.90 0.26
C SER A 171 -8.41 -9.00 1.74
N ASP A 172 -9.41 -9.82 2.05
CA ASP A 172 -9.87 -10.03 3.43
C ASP A 172 -8.80 -10.76 4.27
N ALA A 173 -8.01 -11.65 3.64
CA ALA A 173 -6.90 -12.34 4.29
C ALA A 173 -5.81 -11.37 4.77
N VAL A 174 -5.60 -10.24 4.06
CA VAL A 174 -4.63 -9.21 4.46
C VAL A 174 -4.96 -8.64 5.83
N GLN A 175 -6.22 -8.21 6.03
CA GLN A 175 -6.64 -7.65 7.31
C GLN A 175 -6.57 -8.69 8.43
N GLY A 176 -6.98 -9.93 8.13
CA GLY A 176 -6.89 -11.06 9.06
C GLY A 176 -5.44 -11.33 9.48
N ALA A 177 -4.52 -11.41 8.54
CA ALA A 177 -3.10 -11.62 8.77
C ALA A 177 -2.50 -10.56 9.69
N HIS A 178 -2.65 -9.30 9.33
CA HIS A 178 -2.11 -8.18 10.09
C HIS A 178 -2.69 -8.10 11.51
N SER A 179 -3.98 -8.43 11.71
CA SER A 179 -4.59 -8.47 13.04
C SER A 179 -4.02 -9.58 13.94
N HIS A 180 -3.43 -10.62 13.35
CA HIS A 180 -2.78 -11.74 14.06
C HIS A 180 -1.26 -11.60 14.10
N GLY A 181 -0.69 -10.49 13.59
CA GLY A 181 0.76 -10.28 13.54
C GLY A 181 1.47 -11.30 12.65
N MET A 182 0.87 -11.64 11.51
CA MET A 182 1.39 -12.61 10.55
C MET A 182 1.47 -11.98 9.16
N SER A 183 2.38 -12.49 8.31
CA SER A 183 2.33 -12.27 6.87
C SER A 183 1.08 -12.92 6.26
N VAL A 184 0.63 -12.41 5.11
CA VAL A 184 -0.56 -12.98 4.43
C VAL A 184 -0.36 -14.44 4.07
N GLY A 185 0.84 -14.83 3.61
CA GLY A 185 1.15 -16.22 3.27
C GLY A 185 1.06 -17.15 4.48
N ARG A 186 1.67 -16.75 5.59
CA ARG A 186 1.64 -17.51 6.83
C ARG A 186 0.22 -17.64 7.38
N TYR A 187 -0.55 -16.56 7.33
CA TYR A 187 -1.93 -16.56 7.79
C TYR A 187 -2.83 -17.51 6.96
N GLN A 188 -2.63 -17.60 5.65
CA GLN A 188 -3.37 -18.53 4.82
C GLN A 188 -3.09 -19.99 5.19
N VAL A 189 -1.82 -20.33 5.40
CA VAL A 189 -1.44 -21.69 5.86
C VAL A 189 -2.00 -21.97 7.26
N TYR A 190 -2.04 -20.96 8.14
CA TYR A 190 -2.72 -21.07 9.44
C TYR A 190 -4.20 -21.37 9.29
N LEU A 191 -4.92 -20.70 8.38
CA LEU A 191 -6.34 -21.00 8.17
C LEU A 191 -6.59 -22.45 7.73
N ILE A 192 -5.74 -22.99 6.85
CA ILE A 192 -5.80 -24.40 6.44
C ILE A 192 -5.54 -25.31 7.64
N LEU A 193 -4.50 -25.03 8.41
CA LEU A 193 -4.18 -25.83 9.60
C LEU A 193 -5.30 -25.80 10.64
N ARG A 194 -5.95 -24.65 10.84
CA ARG A 194 -7.07 -24.51 11.77
C ARG A 194 -8.32 -25.28 11.34
N GLU A 195 -8.53 -25.47 10.04
CA GLU A 195 -9.58 -26.37 9.54
C GLU A 195 -9.29 -27.84 9.83
N LEU A 196 -8.01 -28.24 9.81
CA LEU A 196 -7.55 -29.61 10.08
C LEU A 196 -7.39 -29.90 11.58
N ASP A 197 -6.97 -28.88 12.34
CA ASP A 197 -6.71 -28.92 13.77
C ASP A 197 -7.31 -27.67 14.43
N PRO A 198 -8.58 -27.73 14.90
CA PRO A 198 -9.24 -26.58 15.51
C PRO A 198 -8.58 -26.08 16.81
N ASP A 199 -7.75 -26.88 17.46
CA ASP A 199 -7.07 -26.55 18.70
C ASP A 199 -5.74 -25.82 18.46
N ILE A 200 -5.27 -25.71 17.20
CA ILE A 200 -4.02 -25.03 16.86
C ILE A 200 -4.09 -23.55 17.18
N THR A 201 -3.08 -23.06 17.89
CA THR A 201 -3.03 -21.68 18.35
C THR A 201 -2.19 -20.77 17.45
N VAL A 202 -2.47 -19.46 17.49
CA VAL A 202 -1.66 -18.44 16.80
C VAL A 202 -0.20 -18.48 17.29
N GLU A 203 0.01 -18.69 18.60
CA GLU A 203 1.34 -18.74 19.20
C GLU A 203 2.17 -19.93 18.69
N GLU A 204 1.55 -21.10 18.52
CA GLU A 204 2.21 -22.26 17.91
C GLU A 204 2.63 -21.96 16.48
N ILE A 205 1.75 -21.38 15.68
CA ILE A 205 2.04 -21.00 14.29
C ILE A 205 3.17 -19.98 14.19
N GLN A 206 3.21 -18.99 15.07
CA GLN A 206 4.28 -17.98 15.07
C GLN A 206 5.66 -18.59 15.32
N ASN A 207 5.74 -19.69 16.03
CA ASN A 207 6.98 -20.39 16.34
C ASN A 207 7.38 -21.48 15.32
N MET A 208 6.52 -21.77 14.31
CA MET A 208 6.81 -22.76 13.26
C MET A 208 7.47 -22.11 12.04
N THR A 209 8.32 -22.84 11.35
CA THR A 209 8.76 -22.51 9.98
C THR A 209 7.66 -22.85 8.97
N MET A 210 7.72 -22.28 7.76
CA MET A 210 6.77 -22.66 6.69
C MET A 210 6.87 -24.14 6.35
N GLY A 211 8.08 -24.71 6.35
CA GLY A 211 8.30 -26.13 6.13
C GLY A 211 7.57 -27.00 7.15
N GLU A 212 7.65 -26.67 8.44
CA GLU A 212 6.94 -27.38 9.52
C GLU A 212 5.43 -27.26 9.39
N MET A 213 4.91 -26.08 9.02
CA MET A 213 3.48 -25.87 8.78
C MET A 213 2.98 -26.76 7.63
N TYR A 214 3.71 -26.83 6.51
CA TYR A 214 3.36 -27.74 5.40
C TYR A 214 3.49 -29.21 5.77
N GLN A 215 4.51 -29.60 6.53
CA GLN A 215 4.66 -30.98 7.04
C GLN A 215 3.46 -31.39 7.92
N LYS A 216 2.99 -30.46 8.77
CA LYS A 216 1.80 -30.68 9.60
C LYS A 216 0.54 -30.90 8.74
N ILE A 217 0.33 -30.10 7.68
CA ILE A 217 -0.77 -30.29 6.72
C ILE A 217 -0.69 -31.68 6.07
N TRP A 218 0.50 -32.07 5.60
CA TRP A 218 0.68 -33.38 4.96
C TRP A 218 0.44 -34.56 5.91
N ALA A 219 0.83 -34.44 7.17
CA ALA A 219 0.56 -35.45 8.19
C ALA A 219 -0.95 -35.64 8.37
N TYR A 220 -1.72 -34.57 8.51
CA TYR A 220 -3.18 -34.66 8.61
C TYR A 220 -3.83 -35.24 7.35
N ALA A 221 -3.35 -34.88 6.17
CA ALA A 221 -3.86 -35.45 4.91
C ALA A 221 -3.64 -36.97 4.83
N GLN A 222 -2.48 -37.46 5.26
CA GLN A 222 -2.18 -38.90 5.29
C GLN A 222 -3.02 -39.68 6.34
N GLU A 223 -3.29 -39.08 7.50
CA GLU A 223 -4.17 -39.69 8.51
C GLU A 223 -5.60 -39.87 7.99
N GLN A 224 -6.12 -38.86 7.27
CA GLN A 224 -7.45 -38.94 6.65
C GLN A 224 -7.53 -40.02 5.57
N ASP A 225 -6.50 -40.20 4.75
CA ASP A 225 -6.44 -41.26 3.72
C ASP A 225 -6.35 -42.66 4.35
N THR A 226 -5.68 -42.79 5.49
CA THR A 226 -5.60 -44.10 6.21
C THR A 226 -6.91 -44.45 6.90
N VAL A 227 -7.64 -43.48 7.44
CA VAL A 227 -8.97 -43.72 8.05
C VAL A 227 -10.03 -43.97 6.97
N GLY A 228 -9.97 -43.27 5.82
CA GLY A 228 -10.86 -43.47 4.68
C GLY A 228 -10.68 -44.83 3.99
N SER A 229 -9.48 -45.39 4.00
CA SER A 229 -9.20 -46.70 3.40
C SER A 229 -9.71 -47.87 4.24
N THR A 230 -10.12 -47.65 5.50
CA THR A 230 -10.72 -48.66 6.38
C THR A 230 -12.25 -48.76 6.25
N GLN A 231 -12.89 -47.76 5.60
CA GLN A 231 -14.30 -47.79 5.20
C GLN A 231 -14.36 -47.58 3.69
N GLY A 232 -14.46 -48.68 2.94
CA GLY A 232 -14.51 -48.67 1.49
C GLY A 232 -15.60 -47.76 0.94
N ASN A 233 -15.19 -46.70 0.22
CA ASN A 233 -15.72 -46.31 -1.08
C ASN A 233 -14.80 -45.23 -1.67
N ALA A 234 -14.33 -45.54 -2.87
CA ALA A 234 -13.50 -44.68 -3.66
C ALA A 234 -14.32 -43.47 -4.16
N ASP A 235 -14.10 -42.32 -3.59
CA ASP A 235 -14.34 -41.05 -4.29
C ASP A 235 -13.14 -40.12 -4.02
N GLY A 236 -12.27 -40.07 -5.03
CA GLY A 236 -11.03 -39.36 -4.97
C GLY A 236 -11.26 -37.83 -4.91
N TYR A 237 -10.86 -37.23 -3.83
CA TYR A 237 -10.65 -35.78 -3.77
C TYR A 237 -9.30 -35.45 -4.41
N GLY A 238 -9.32 -35.33 -5.76
CA GLY A 238 -8.24 -34.72 -6.50
C GLY A 238 -8.25 -33.21 -6.28
N TYR A 239 -7.18 -32.70 -5.73
CA TYR A 239 -6.88 -31.26 -5.72
C TYR A 239 -6.81 -30.78 -7.17
N ARG A 240 -7.91 -30.22 -7.69
CA ARG A 240 -7.95 -29.59 -9.02
C ARG A 240 -7.40 -28.17 -8.89
N GLY A 241 -6.17 -27.99 -9.31
CA GLY A 241 -5.70 -26.69 -9.75
C GLY A 241 -6.60 -26.21 -10.88
N HIS A 242 -7.24 -25.05 -10.71
CA HIS A 242 -8.04 -24.43 -11.77
C HIS A 242 -7.10 -23.81 -12.80
N GLY A 243 -6.67 -24.63 -13.75
CA GLY A 243 -6.12 -24.14 -15.01
C GLY A 243 -7.25 -23.71 -15.93
N HIS A 244 -7.51 -22.40 -16.08
CA HIS A 244 -8.36 -21.87 -17.14
C HIS A 244 -7.58 -21.90 -18.46
N GLY A 245 -7.67 -23.00 -19.18
CA GLY A 245 -7.25 -23.09 -20.58
C GLY A 245 -8.29 -22.44 -21.47
N HIS A 246 -8.04 -21.23 -21.99
CA HIS A 246 -8.77 -20.69 -23.13
C HIS A 246 -8.30 -21.37 -24.41
N GLY A 247 -9.06 -22.37 -24.87
CA GLY A 247 -8.91 -22.94 -26.21
C GLY A 247 -9.41 -21.97 -27.26
N TYR A 248 -8.52 -21.45 -28.09
CA TYR A 248 -8.87 -20.78 -29.33
C TYR A 248 -9.16 -21.85 -30.40
N HIS A 249 -10.42 -21.96 -30.80
CA HIS A 249 -10.80 -22.66 -32.05
C HIS A 249 -10.48 -21.78 -33.26
N HIS A 250 -9.47 -22.16 -34.06
CA HIS A 250 -9.40 -21.76 -35.45
C HIS A 250 -10.34 -22.65 -36.26
N GLY A 251 -11.43 -22.06 -36.73
CA GLY A 251 -12.21 -22.63 -37.85
C GLY A 251 -11.59 -22.19 -39.14
N ALA A 252 -11.27 -23.16 -39.94
CA ALA A 252 -10.94 -22.99 -41.38
C ALA A 252 -12.25 -22.95 -42.16
N GLU A 253 -12.42 -21.93 -42.99
CA GLU A 253 -12.87 -21.96 -44.40
C GLU A 253 -12.66 -20.57 -45.00
#